data_75efaac7ba4eadf0800bd855a9bc1fee
#
_entry.id   75efaac7ba4eadf0800bd855a9bc1fee
#
_cell.length_a   1.000
_cell.length_b   1.000
_cell.length_c   1.000
_cell.angle_alpha   90.00
_cell.angle_beta   90.00
_cell.angle_gamma   90.00
#
_symmetry.space_group_name_H-M   'P 1'
#
loop_
_entity.id
_entity.type
_entity.pdbx_description
1 polymer ?
#
loop_
_entity_poly.entity_id
_entity_poly.type
_entity_poly.pdbx_seq_one_letter_code
_entity_poly.pdbx_strand_id
1 'polypeptide(L)'
;MGWNNFSRNYVYNLKSEQVAEIINDADVIIMGSAPVDTVQWCISSGKLVFRYSERPLKRGMEPVKFIPRFIKWNWLNPVDKPIYLLSASAFASLDYSKFGLYRNSAYKWGYFPECRHYESVDSLIAQKDKTEILWCGRFIDWKHPDDAIKVAGLLKKAGYSFSLKFIGTGEMEQQLRRQAEEAGLLGTNVEFLGAMPPEKVRDHMEHAGIYLFTSDRQEGWGAVLNEAMNSACAVAASDAIGATPYLVKNERNGCVYHSGDADELFELVKRLLDNPPLQESLGREAYRTIADLWNAEIAAKRLIKLSEAILGGEKKPNLFADGPCSKAEIIREDWYVNAHKHN
;
A
#
# COMPACT_ATOMS: atom_id res chain seq x y z
N MET A 1 -14.51 -17.18 -1.69
CA MET A 1 -13.58 -18.00 -0.87
C MET A 1 -12.39 -17.12 -0.54
N GLY A 2 -12.23 -16.76 0.75
CA GLY A 2 -11.22 -15.77 1.16
C GLY A 2 -9.79 -16.28 0.98
N TRP A 3 -8.90 -15.42 0.56
CA TRP A 3 -7.46 -15.63 0.40
C TRP A 3 -6.77 -16.28 1.62
N ASN A 4 -7.39 -16.22 2.80
CA ASN A 4 -6.86 -16.77 4.05
C ASN A 4 -6.82 -18.32 4.10
N ASN A 5 -7.52 -19.03 3.23
CA ASN A 5 -7.54 -20.49 3.26
C ASN A 5 -6.55 -21.16 2.28
N PHE A 6 -6.12 -20.46 1.23
CA PHE A 6 -5.22 -21.05 0.23
C PHE A 6 -3.76 -21.08 0.69
N SER A 7 -3.28 -20.01 1.36
CA SER A 7 -1.88 -19.91 1.78
C SER A 7 -1.54 -20.69 3.06
N ARG A 8 -2.49 -20.80 4.01
CA ARG A 8 -2.24 -21.49 5.28
C ARG A 8 -2.16 -23.02 5.17
N ASN A 9 -2.92 -23.63 4.28
CA ASN A 9 -2.95 -25.11 4.15
C ASN A 9 -1.81 -25.67 3.31
N TYR A 10 -1.22 -24.89 2.39
CA TYR A 10 -0.18 -25.40 1.49
C TYR A 10 1.20 -25.41 2.15
N VAL A 11 1.57 -24.39 2.92
CA VAL A 11 2.93 -24.24 3.49
C VAL A 11 3.10 -25.01 4.79
N TYR A 12 2.06 -25.16 5.61
CA TYR A 12 2.18 -25.79 6.93
C TYR A 12 2.04 -27.33 6.92
N ASN A 13 1.56 -27.92 5.82
CA ASN A 13 1.33 -29.38 5.74
C ASN A 13 2.35 -30.10 4.83
N LEU A 14 3.25 -29.38 4.15
CA LEU A 14 4.29 -30.00 3.32
C LEU A 14 5.45 -30.46 4.21
N LYS A 15 5.86 -31.73 4.05
CA LYS A 15 7.12 -32.24 4.64
C LYS A 15 8.30 -31.51 3.97
N SER A 16 9.40 -31.39 4.70
CA SER A 16 10.64 -30.74 4.23
C SER A 16 11.11 -31.26 2.85
N GLU A 17 10.96 -32.54 2.60
CA GLU A 17 11.29 -33.21 1.34
C GLU A 17 10.44 -32.68 0.16
N GLN A 18 9.13 -32.52 0.36
CA GLN A 18 8.21 -31.98 -0.65
C GLN A 18 8.50 -30.52 -0.99
N VAL A 19 8.90 -29.73 0.01
CA VAL A 19 9.31 -28.33 -0.22
C VAL A 19 10.61 -28.29 -1.04
N ALA A 20 11.57 -29.17 -0.74
CA ALA A 20 12.81 -29.28 -1.49
C ALA A 20 12.59 -29.70 -2.95
N GLU A 21 11.69 -30.65 -3.21
CA GLU A 21 11.29 -31.05 -4.56
C GLU A 21 10.70 -29.87 -5.35
N ILE A 22 9.74 -29.14 -4.77
CA ILE A 22 9.14 -27.96 -5.41
C ILE A 22 10.18 -26.89 -5.73
N ILE A 23 11.14 -26.64 -4.81
CA ILE A 23 12.22 -25.68 -5.05
C ILE A 23 13.13 -26.15 -6.21
N ASN A 24 13.44 -27.44 -6.27
CA ASN A 24 14.32 -28.00 -7.30
C ASN A 24 13.66 -27.98 -8.69
N ASP A 25 12.37 -28.20 -8.77
CA ASP A 25 11.60 -28.20 -10.03
C ASP A 25 11.31 -26.80 -10.56
N ALA A 26 11.35 -25.78 -9.70
CA ALA A 26 11.05 -24.40 -10.09
C ALA A 26 12.22 -23.76 -10.87
N ASP A 27 11.91 -22.99 -11.92
CA ASP A 27 12.87 -22.10 -12.59
C ASP A 27 13.00 -20.76 -11.85
N VAL A 28 11.90 -20.29 -11.24
CA VAL A 28 11.78 -19.02 -10.55
C VAL A 28 11.05 -19.20 -9.21
N ILE A 29 11.60 -18.62 -8.16
CA ILE A 29 11.06 -18.70 -6.81
C ILE A 29 10.66 -17.30 -6.34
N ILE A 30 9.41 -17.13 -5.93
CA ILE A 30 8.95 -15.92 -5.21
C ILE A 30 8.96 -16.24 -3.73
N MET A 31 9.86 -15.60 -2.98
CA MET A 31 10.10 -15.88 -1.58
C MET A 31 9.64 -14.71 -0.71
N GLY A 32 8.55 -14.90 0.02
CA GLY A 32 8.04 -13.97 1.04
C GLY A 32 8.59 -14.25 2.45
N SER A 33 7.72 -14.12 3.45
CA SER A 33 8.03 -14.55 4.82
C SER A 33 7.99 -16.07 4.90
N ALA A 34 9.16 -16.68 5.17
CA ALA A 34 9.31 -18.13 5.29
C ALA A 34 10.26 -18.46 6.45
N PRO A 35 10.22 -19.70 6.99
CA PRO A 35 11.20 -20.20 7.93
C PRO A 35 12.63 -20.09 7.36
N VAL A 36 13.61 -19.87 8.25
CA VAL A 36 15.01 -19.65 7.85
C VAL A 36 15.55 -20.80 6.99
N ASP A 37 15.21 -22.03 7.34
CA ASP A 37 15.66 -23.23 6.59
C ASP A 37 15.12 -23.22 5.16
N THR A 38 13.85 -22.91 4.97
CA THR A 38 13.23 -22.75 3.64
C THR A 38 13.91 -21.64 2.85
N VAL A 39 14.21 -20.50 3.48
CA VAL A 39 14.95 -19.40 2.85
C VAL A 39 16.34 -19.88 2.39
N GLN A 40 17.06 -20.63 3.23
CA GLN A 40 18.38 -21.18 2.88
C GLN A 40 18.31 -22.19 1.73
N TRP A 41 17.30 -23.03 1.66
CA TRP A 41 17.09 -23.93 0.53
C TRP A 41 16.85 -23.17 -0.77
N CYS A 42 15.98 -22.14 -0.75
CA CYS A 42 15.77 -21.28 -1.93
C CYS A 42 17.08 -20.64 -2.40
N ILE A 43 17.88 -20.10 -1.47
CA ILE A 43 19.17 -19.45 -1.79
C ILE A 43 20.19 -20.48 -2.32
N SER A 44 20.27 -21.67 -1.72
CA SER A 44 21.22 -22.72 -2.05
C SER A 44 20.90 -23.42 -3.39
N SER A 45 19.65 -23.38 -3.83
CA SER A 45 19.21 -23.99 -5.09
C SER A 45 19.90 -23.39 -6.33
N GLY A 46 20.42 -22.15 -6.23
CA GLY A 46 21.01 -21.42 -7.35
C GLY A 46 19.96 -20.93 -8.38
N LYS A 47 18.69 -21.13 -8.11
CA LYS A 47 17.58 -20.67 -8.96
C LYS A 47 17.42 -19.16 -8.89
N LEU A 48 16.69 -18.58 -9.84
CA LEU A 48 16.28 -17.19 -9.78
C LEU A 48 15.29 -16.99 -8.62
N VAL A 49 15.65 -16.15 -7.65
CA VAL A 49 14.83 -15.85 -6.48
C VAL A 49 14.39 -14.38 -6.48
N PHE A 50 13.10 -14.15 -6.40
CA PHE A 50 12.53 -12.86 -6.08
C PHE A 50 12.15 -12.83 -4.61
N ARG A 51 12.84 -12.00 -3.82
CA ARG A 51 12.43 -11.70 -2.45
C ARG A 51 11.29 -10.68 -2.46
N TYR A 52 10.12 -11.13 -2.09
CA TYR A 52 8.95 -10.28 -1.89
C TYR A 52 8.95 -9.71 -0.47
N SER A 53 9.09 -8.41 -0.32
CA SER A 53 9.22 -7.79 0.99
C SER A 53 8.63 -6.40 1.06
N GLU A 54 7.85 -6.15 2.11
CA GLU A 54 7.58 -4.80 2.60
C GLU A 54 8.85 -4.19 3.21
N ARG A 55 8.78 -2.91 3.62
CA ARG A 55 9.89 -2.27 4.33
C ARG A 55 10.20 -3.00 5.64
N PRO A 56 11.45 -3.43 5.86
CA PRO A 56 11.79 -4.18 7.06
C PRO A 56 12.07 -3.30 8.29
N LEU A 57 12.29 -1.99 8.10
CA LEU A 57 12.57 -1.04 9.18
C LEU A 57 11.35 -0.17 9.54
N LYS A 58 10.15 -0.76 9.56
CA LYS A 58 8.89 -0.06 9.91
C LYS A 58 8.98 0.73 11.21
N ARG A 59 9.65 0.18 12.23
CA ARG A 59 9.86 0.79 13.55
C ARG A 59 11.20 1.50 13.70
N GLY A 60 11.89 1.75 12.58
CA GLY A 60 13.23 2.35 12.60
C GLY A 60 14.36 1.34 12.87
N MET A 61 15.55 1.88 13.10
CA MET A 61 16.76 1.12 13.37
C MET A 61 17.34 1.56 14.73
N GLU A 62 17.43 0.61 15.65
CA GLU A 62 18.20 0.83 16.87
C GLU A 62 19.69 0.63 16.56
N PRO A 63 20.57 1.61 16.88
CA PRO A 63 22.01 1.52 16.55
C PRO A 63 22.68 0.23 17.05
N VAL A 64 22.34 -0.22 18.25
CA VAL A 64 22.89 -1.45 18.86
C VAL A 64 22.53 -2.72 18.06
N LYS A 65 21.41 -2.71 17.35
CA LYS A 65 20.95 -3.85 16.53
C LYS A 65 21.45 -3.81 15.09
N PHE A 66 22.24 -2.77 14.72
CA PHE A 66 22.68 -2.64 13.33
C PHE A 66 23.61 -3.77 12.91
N ILE A 67 24.67 -4.05 13.65
CA ILE A 67 25.68 -5.07 13.30
C ILE A 67 25.05 -6.48 13.22
N PRO A 68 24.30 -6.97 14.23
CA PRO A 68 23.64 -8.25 14.14
C PRO A 68 22.67 -8.37 12.96
N ARG A 69 21.91 -7.30 12.67
CA ARG A 69 21.01 -7.26 11.51
C ARG A 69 21.78 -7.25 10.20
N PHE A 70 22.86 -6.49 10.10
CA PHE A 70 23.71 -6.46 8.92
C PHE A 70 24.23 -7.86 8.57
N ILE A 71 24.80 -8.58 9.55
CA ILE A 71 25.30 -9.95 9.36
C ILE A 71 24.15 -10.87 8.92
N LYS A 72 23.04 -10.88 9.68
CA LYS A 72 21.88 -11.74 9.38
C LYS A 72 21.32 -11.48 7.98
N TRP A 73 21.18 -10.22 7.59
CA TRP A 73 20.52 -9.88 6.33
C TRP A 73 21.41 -10.13 5.13
N ASN A 74 22.73 -9.91 5.24
CA ASN A 74 23.66 -10.30 4.19
C ASN A 74 23.76 -11.82 4.06
N TRP A 75 23.66 -12.56 5.15
CA TRP A 75 23.58 -14.03 5.11
C TRP A 75 22.29 -14.55 4.45
N LEU A 76 21.14 -13.87 4.70
CA LEU A 76 19.85 -14.22 4.10
C LEU A 76 19.67 -13.68 2.67
N ASN A 77 20.53 -12.80 2.20
CA ASN A 77 20.45 -12.16 0.88
C ASN A 77 21.86 -11.99 0.29
N PRO A 78 22.56 -13.10 0.02
CA PRO A 78 23.92 -13.05 -0.50
C PRO A 78 23.95 -12.41 -1.89
N VAL A 79 24.88 -11.46 -2.07
CA VAL A 79 24.96 -10.63 -3.29
C VAL A 79 25.51 -11.36 -4.52
N ASP A 80 26.12 -12.53 -4.33
CA ASP A 80 26.66 -13.42 -5.36
C ASP A 80 25.60 -14.36 -5.97
N LYS A 81 24.41 -14.40 -5.40
CA LYS A 81 23.30 -15.24 -5.86
C LYS A 81 22.31 -14.44 -6.71
N PRO A 82 21.55 -15.10 -7.59
CA PRO A 82 20.53 -14.45 -8.44
C PRO A 82 19.27 -14.10 -7.64
N ILE A 83 19.42 -13.21 -6.66
CA ILE A 83 18.35 -12.77 -5.77
C ILE A 83 18.01 -11.32 -6.07
N TYR A 84 16.74 -11.05 -6.37
CA TYR A 84 16.20 -9.74 -6.69
C TYR A 84 15.12 -9.36 -5.68
N LEU A 85 14.94 -8.06 -5.41
CA LEU A 85 13.90 -7.58 -4.52
C LEU A 85 12.65 -7.22 -5.30
N LEU A 86 11.51 -7.79 -4.94
CA LEU A 86 10.18 -7.27 -5.24
C LEU A 86 9.77 -6.36 -4.07
N SER A 87 9.92 -5.06 -4.29
CA SER A 87 9.77 -4.03 -3.26
C SER A 87 8.29 -3.69 -3.07
N ALA A 88 7.61 -4.41 -2.17
CA ALA A 88 6.22 -4.17 -1.80
C ALA A 88 6.07 -3.04 -0.77
N SER A 89 6.85 -2.01 -0.95
CA SER A 89 6.81 -0.71 -0.29
C SER A 89 7.82 0.18 -1.00
N ALA A 90 7.49 1.40 -1.28
CA ALA A 90 8.39 2.37 -1.90
C ALA A 90 9.67 2.61 -1.07
N PHE A 91 9.60 2.38 0.24
CA PHE A 91 10.72 2.55 1.15
C PHE A 91 11.54 1.28 1.42
N ALA A 92 11.14 0.12 0.86
CA ALA A 92 11.87 -1.12 1.10
C ALA A 92 13.28 -1.07 0.49
N SER A 93 13.44 -0.51 -0.71
CA SER A 93 14.76 -0.32 -1.34
C SER A 93 15.68 0.55 -0.50
N LEU A 94 15.17 1.63 0.11
CA LEU A 94 15.93 2.47 1.05
C LEU A 94 16.37 1.67 2.28
N ASP A 95 15.46 0.92 2.88
CA ASP A 95 15.77 0.14 4.09
C ASP A 95 16.85 -0.93 3.81
N TYR A 96 16.72 -1.68 2.72
CA TYR A 96 17.72 -2.68 2.33
C TYR A 96 19.06 -2.07 1.91
N SER A 97 19.05 -0.89 1.29
CA SER A 97 20.29 -0.21 0.88
C SER A 97 21.19 0.14 2.05
N LYS A 98 20.63 0.38 3.25
CA LYS A 98 21.39 0.61 4.49
C LYS A 98 22.28 -0.58 4.87
N PHE A 99 21.94 -1.78 4.37
CA PHE A 99 22.72 -3.02 4.54
C PHE A 99 23.53 -3.38 3.30
N GLY A 100 23.61 -2.50 2.30
CA GLY A 100 24.34 -2.75 1.05
C GLY A 100 23.63 -3.67 0.07
N LEU A 101 22.36 -4.03 0.33
CA LEU A 101 21.61 -5.03 -0.42
C LEU A 101 20.79 -4.42 -1.57
N TYR A 102 20.58 -5.22 -2.62
CA TYR A 102 19.69 -4.95 -3.78
C TYR A 102 19.98 -3.67 -4.56
N ARG A 103 21.21 -3.16 -4.54
CA ARG A 103 21.61 -2.01 -5.37
C ARG A 103 21.39 -2.32 -6.85
N ASN A 104 20.47 -1.62 -7.49
CA ASN A 104 20.04 -1.80 -8.87
C ASN A 104 19.40 -3.18 -9.20
N SER A 105 19.07 -4.01 -8.19
CA SER A 105 18.36 -5.29 -8.34
C SER A 105 17.04 -5.33 -7.58
N ALA A 106 16.46 -4.16 -7.32
CA ALA A 106 15.14 -3.98 -6.75
C ALA A 106 14.14 -3.54 -7.82
N TYR A 107 12.95 -4.11 -7.76
CA TYR A 107 11.84 -3.83 -8.67
C TYR A 107 10.60 -3.45 -7.90
N LYS A 108 9.83 -2.48 -8.39
CA LYS A 108 8.55 -2.08 -7.79
C LYS A 108 7.60 -3.26 -7.78
N TRP A 109 6.94 -3.44 -6.66
CA TRP A 109 5.93 -4.45 -6.45
C TRP A 109 4.91 -3.96 -5.44
N GLY A 110 3.84 -4.72 -5.21
CA GLY A 110 2.82 -4.33 -4.26
C GLY A 110 1.89 -5.48 -3.88
N TYR A 111 0.80 -5.15 -3.24
CA TYR A 111 -0.35 -6.03 -3.10
C TYR A 111 -1.32 -5.74 -4.23
N PHE A 112 -1.95 -6.77 -4.73
CA PHE A 112 -2.87 -6.70 -5.85
C PHE A 112 -4.21 -7.31 -5.42
N PRO A 113 -5.05 -6.57 -4.66
CA PRO A 113 -6.41 -7.02 -4.37
C PRO A 113 -7.22 -7.12 -5.65
N GLU A 114 -8.44 -7.64 -5.56
CA GLU A 114 -9.35 -7.72 -6.68
C GLU A 114 -9.48 -6.37 -7.38
N CYS A 115 -9.24 -6.37 -8.69
CA CYS A 115 -9.49 -5.21 -9.53
C CYS A 115 -10.88 -5.36 -10.16
N ARG A 116 -11.83 -4.49 -9.76
CA ARG A 116 -13.15 -4.43 -10.37
C ARG A 116 -13.07 -3.65 -11.66
N HIS A 117 -13.68 -4.18 -12.71
CA HIS A 117 -13.85 -3.52 -13.99
C HIS A 117 -15.32 -3.08 -14.12
N TYR A 118 -15.53 -1.80 -14.34
CA TYR A 118 -16.86 -1.22 -14.51
C TYR A 118 -17.15 -0.98 -15.99
N GLU A 119 -18.41 -1.19 -16.42
CA GLU A 119 -18.84 -0.88 -17.79
C GLU A 119 -18.62 0.60 -18.12
N SER A 120 -18.83 1.48 -17.14
CA SER A 120 -18.56 2.91 -17.24
C SER A 120 -18.07 3.46 -15.90
N VAL A 121 -16.82 3.88 -15.85
CA VAL A 121 -16.27 4.57 -14.69
C VAL A 121 -16.94 5.94 -14.47
N ASP A 122 -17.38 6.59 -15.54
CA ASP A 122 -18.07 7.88 -15.45
C ASP A 122 -19.44 7.72 -14.79
N SER A 123 -20.15 6.62 -15.06
CA SER A 123 -21.41 6.28 -14.38
C SER A 123 -21.19 5.99 -12.90
N LEU A 124 -20.11 5.28 -12.53
CA LEU A 124 -19.74 5.07 -11.13
C LEU A 124 -19.45 6.40 -10.43
N ILE A 125 -18.68 7.29 -11.05
CA ILE A 125 -18.32 8.59 -10.50
C ILE A 125 -19.55 9.51 -10.33
N ALA A 126 -20.49 9.46 -11.27
CA ALA A 126 -21.71 10.24 -11.22
C ALA A 126 -22.65 9.84 -10.06
N GLN A 127 -22.56 8.58 -9.61
CA GLN A 127 -23.38 8.05 -8.51
C GLN A 127 -22.78 8.30 -7.12
N LYS A 128 -21.52 8.78 -7.04
CA LYS A 128 -20.87 9.03 -5.75
C LYS A 128 -21.47 10.20 -5.00
N ASP A 129 -21.62 10.02 -3.69
CA ASP A 129 -21.88 11.16 -2.79
C ASP A 129 -20.57 11.95 -2.60
N LYS A 130 -20.54 13.16 -3.17
CA LYS A 130 -19.37 14.05 -3.14
C LYS A 130 -19.06 14.61 -1.75
N THR A 131 -20.00 14.48 -0.82
CA THR A 131 -19.85 14.93 0.58
C THR A 131 -19.51 13.78 1.52
N GLU A 132 -19.58 12.53 1.04
CA GLU A 132 -19.24 11.37 1.84
C GLU A 132 -17.71 11.12 1.85
N ILE A 133 -17.17 11.08 3.05
CA ILE A 133 -15.79 10.77 3.37
C ILE A 133 -15.74 9.37 3.98
N LEU A 134 -14.85 8.51 3.53
CA LEU A 134 -14.70 7.16 4.03
C LEU A 134 -13.31 6.96 4.62
N TRP A 135 -13.25 6.32 5.78
CA TRP A 135 -12.05 5.76 6.37
C TRP A 135 -12.25 4.26 6.65
N CYS A 136 -11.32 3.40 6.27
CA CYS A 136 -11.44 1.96 6.48
C CYS A 136 -10.14 1.34 6.99
N GLY A 137 -10.21 0.61 8.11
CA GLY A 137 -9.08 -0.10 8.67
C GLY A 137 -9.30 -0.56 10.10
N ARG A 138 -8.28 -1.18 10.70
CA ARG A 138 -8.28 -1.47 12.13
C ARG A 138 -8.08 -0.17 12.92
N PHE A 139 -8.81 0.02 13.99
CA PHE A 139 -8.67 1.19 14.87
C PHE A 139 -7.49 0.98 15.83
N ILE A 140 -6.30 1.22 15.33
CA ILE A 140 -5.01 1.10 16.04
C ILE A 140 -4.19 2.37 15.82
N ASP A 141 -3.26 2.67 16.74
CA ASP A 141 -2.58 3.96 16.81
C ASP A 141 -1.85 4.34 15.52
N TRP A 142 -1.05 3.45 14.95
CA TRP A 142 -0.27 3.74 13.75
C TRP A 142 -1.09 3.86 12.44
N LYS A 143 -2.41 3.62 12.49
CA LYS A 143 -3.34 3.94 11.40
C LYS A 143 -3.97 5.32 11.50
N HIS A 144 -3.79 5.99 12.63
CA HIS A 144 -4.24 7.35 12.91
C HIS A 144 -5.70 7.64 12.52
N PRO A 145 -6.67 6.80 12.94
CA PRO A 145 -8.10 7.09 12.70
C PRO A 145 -8.56 8.38 13.41
N ASP A 146 -7.86 8.80 14.46
CA ASP A 146 -8.10 10.04 15.19
C ASP A 146 -7.82 11.30 14.36
N ASP A 147 -6.91 11.26 13.38
CA ASP A 147 -6.69 12.37 12.45
C ASP A 147 -7.94 12.62 11.59
N ALA A 148 -8.66 11.57 11.17
CA ALA A 148 -9.93 11.74 10.46
C ALA A 148 -11.00 12.39 11.36
N ILE A 149 -11.05 12.09 12.66
CA ILE A 149 -11.95 12.78 13.63
C ILE A 149 -11.55 14.24 13.79
N LYS A 150 -10.24 14.57 13.88
CA LYS A 150 -9.76 15.96 13.95
C LYS A 150 -10.19 16.75 12.72
N VAL A 151 -10.00 16.19 11.52
CA VAL A 151 -10.45 16.80 10.25
C VAL A 151 -11.95 17.03 10.25
N ALA A 152 -12.75 16.06 10.68
CA ALA A 152 -14.20 16.21 10.79
C ALA A 152 -14.58 17.35 11.75
N GLY A 153 -13.87 17.50 12.87
CA GLY A 153 -14.06 18.61 13.80
C GLY A 153 -13.76 19.98 13.18
N LEU A 154 -12.70 20.08 12.38
CA LEU A 154 -12.34 21.31 11.66
C LEU A 154 -13.37 21.64 10.57
N LEU A 155 -13.81 20.64 9.79
CA LEU A 155 -14.85 20.83 8.76
C LEU A 155 -16.16 21.33 9.35
N LYS A 156 -16.61 20.76 10.47
CA LYS A 156 -17.80 21.20 11.16
C LYS A 156 -17.68 22.65 11.66
N LYS A 157 -16.55 23.02 12.27
CA LYS A 157 -16.27 24.40 12.70
C LYS A 157 -16.26 25.38 11.53
N ALA A 158 -15.81 24.95 10.36
CA ALA A 158 -15.80 25.72 9.13
C ALA A 158 -17.17 25.76 8.41
N GLY A 159 -18.19 25.06 8.93
CA GLY A 159 -19.57 25.09 8.42
C GLY A 159 -19.83 24.17 7.22
N TYR A 160 -18.97 23.20 6.98
CA TYR A 160 -19.14 22.24 5.87
C TYR A 160 -20.24 21.23 6.17
N SER A 161 -20.99 20.87 5.12
CA SER A 161 -21.91 19.72 5.12
C SER A 161 -21.13 18.51 4.59
N PHE A 162 -21.00 17.47 5.42
CA PHE A 162 -20.29 16.22 5.07
C PHE A 162 -20.78 15.08 5.95
N SER A 163 -20.47 13.85 5.53
CA SER A 163 -20.54 12.65 6.36
C SER A 163 -19.19 11.94 6.36
N LEU A 164 -18.74 11.48 7.52
CA LEU A 164 -17.54 10.64 7.66
C LEU A 164 -17.94 9.29 8.20
N LYS A 165 -17.71 8.25 7.42
CA LYS A 165 -17.99 6.86 7.79
C LYS A 165 -16.70 6.12 8.13
N PHE A 166 -16.69 5.44 9.27
CA PHE A 166 -15.62 4.56 9.71
C PHE A 166 -16.03 3.10 9.53
N ILE A 167 -15.22 2.32 8.79
CA ILE A 167 -15.37 0.88 8.65
C ILE A 167 -14.20 0.17 9.33
N GLY A 168 -14.51 -0.68 10.29
CA GLY A 168 -13.55 -1.47 11.04
C GLY A 168 -13.81 -1.49 12.53
N THR A 169 -12.90 -2.10 13.27
CA THR A 169 -12.90 -2.19 14.74
C THR A 169 -11.47 -2.16 15.25
N GLY A 170 -11.27 -1.95 16.54
CA GLY A 170 -9.94 -2.02 17.15
C GLY A 170 -9.91 -1.39 18.55
N GLU A 171 -8.71 -1.40 19.14
CA GLU A 171 -8.49 -0.95 20.52
C GLU A 171 -8.79 0.54 20.74
N MET A 172 -8.70 1.36 19.68
CA MET A 172 -9.00 2.81 19.76
C MET A 172 -10.50 3.13 19.62
N GLU A 173 -11.39 2.17 19.38
CA GLU A 173 -12.80 2.47 19.05
C GLU A 173 -13.50 3.34 20.11
N GLN A 174 -13.32 2.99 21.40
CA GLN A 174 -13.94 3.76 22.49
C GLN A 174 -13.39 5.19 22.57
N GLN A 175 -12.09 5.36 22.33
CA GLN A 175 -11.46 6.68 22.28
C GLN A 175 -12.02 7.52 21.13
N LEU A 176 -12.11 6.94 19.92
CA LEU A 176 -12.61 7.62 18.73
C LEU A 176 -14.06 8.06 18.88
N ARG A 177 -14.93 7.19 19.45
CA ARG A 177 -16.33 7.51 19.72
C ARG A 177 -16.44 8.67 20.70
N ARG A 178 -15.63 8.68 21.78
CA ARG A 178 -15.59 9.77 22.76
C ARG A 178 -15.13 11.08 22.12
N GLN A 179 -14.07 11.07 21.32
CA GLN A 179 -13.60 12.25 20.59
C GLN A 179 -14.68 12.80 19.64
N ALA A 180 -15.38 11.91 18.92
CA ALA A 180 -16.49 12.31 18.04
C ALA A 180 -17.66 12.88 18.82
N GLU A 181 -17.99 12.35 20.00
CA GLU A 181 -19.05 12.84 20.88
C GLU A 181 -18.70 14.22 21.47
N GLU A 182 -17.49 14.39 22.02
CA GLU A 182 -16.98 15.67 22.56
C GLU A 182 -16.96 16.78 21.51
N ALA A 183 -16.70 16.44 20.24
CA ALA A 183 -16.78 17.36 19.11
C ALA A 183 -18.23 17.55 18.58
N GLY A 184 -19.21 16.85 19.16
CA GLY A 184 -20.61 16.89 18.74
C GLY A 184 -20.84 16.28 17.34
N LEU A 185 -19.97 15.40 16.88
CA LEU A 185 -19.98 14.81 15.54
C LEU A 185 -20.72 13.47 15.50
N LEU A 186 -20.73 12.74 16.61
CA LEU A 186 -21.29 11.39 16.67
C LEU A 186 -22.80 11.39 16.41
N GLY A 187 -23.25 10.56 15.47
CA GLY A 187 -24.64 10.46 15.05
C GLY A 187 -25.15 11.63 14.21
N THR A 188 -24.28 12.60 13.87
CA THR A 188 -24.59 13.70 12.94
C THR A 188 -23.72 13.65 11.70
N ASN A 189 -22.41 13.90 11.85
CA ASN A 189 -21.45 13.89 10.76
C ASN A 189 -20.58 12.62 10.75
N VAL A 190 -20.48 11.91 11.88
CA VAL A 190 -19.60 10.74 12.02
C VAL A 190 -20.40 9.49 12.38
N GLU A 191 -20.19 8.43 11.63
CA GLU A 191 -20.80 7.13 11.81
C GLU A 191 -19.75 6.02 11.86
N PHE A 192 -19.88 5.07 12.81
CA PHE A 192 -19.05 3.88 12.93
C PHE A 192 -19.86 2.66 12.52
N LEU A 193 -19.52 2.08 11.37
CA LEU A 193 -20.24 0.98 10.73
C LEU A 193 -19.80 -0.42 11.21
N GLY A 194 -18.72 -0.48 12.02
CA GLY A 194 -18.13 -1.75 12.45
C GLY A 194 -17.34 -2.46 11.35
N ALA A 195 -16.94 -3.71 11.64
CA ALA A 195 -16.26 -4.55 10.65
C ALA A 195 -17.28 -5.20 9.72
N MET A 196 -16.91 -5.31 8.45
CA MET A 196 -17.77 -5.93 7.43
C MET A 196 -16.95 -6.73 6.41
N PRO A 197 -17.59 -7.62 5.61
CA PRO A 197 -16.90 -8.34 4.54
C PRO A 197 -16.30 -7.40 3.49
N PRO A 198 -15.19 -7.81 2.83
CA PRO A 198 -14.51 -6.98 1.84
C PRO A 198 -15.42 -6.46 0.72
N GLU A 199 -16.37 -7.27 0.27
CA GLU A 199 -17.34 -6.91 -0.76
C GLU A 199 -18.17 -5.69 -0.33
N LYS A 200 -18.60 -5.66 0.95
CA LYS A 200 -19.36 -4.55 1.51
C LYS A 200 -18.51 -3.30 1.71
N VAL A 201 -17.24 -3.44 2.08
CA VAL A 201 -16.29 -2.32 2.11
C VAL A 201 -16.18 -1.69 0.73
N ARG A 202 -16.10 -2.49 -0.33
CA ARG A 202 -16.04 -2.00 -1.71
C ARG A 202 -17.33 -1.28 -2.14
N ASP A 203 -18.52 -1.75 -1.71
CA ASP A 203 -19.79 -1.05 -1.97
C ASP A 203 -19.76 0.36 -1.36
N HIS A 204 -19.23 0.52 -0.13
CA HIS A 204 -19.03 1.84 0.49
C HIS A 204 -18.02 2.71 -0.24
N MET A 205 -16.89 2.13 -0.71
CA MET A 205 -15.90 2.86 -1.50
C MET A 205 -16.48 3.32 -2.85
N GLU A 206 -17.35 2.53 -3.47
CA GLU A 206 -18.03 2.91 -4.71
C GLU A 206 -19.00 4.08 -4.52
N HIS A 207 -19.57 4.22 -3.32
CA HIS A 207 -20.49 5.32 -2.97
C HIS A 207 -19.76 6.59 -2.52
N ALA A 208 -18.71 6.48 -1.71
CA ALA A 208 -18.00 7.63 -1.14
C ALA A 208 -17.22 8.42 -2.20
N GLY A 209 -17.29 9.76 -2.13
CA GLY A 209 -16.52 10.67 -2.97
C GLY A 209 -15.05 10.75 -2.57
N ILE A 210 -14.76 10.77 -1.27
CA ILE A 210 -13.42 10.96 -0.71
C ILE A 210 -13.02 9.76 0.16
N TYR A 211 -11.77 9.33 0.04
CA TYR A 211 -11.19 8.30 0.89
C TYR A 211 -9.96 8.83 1.64
N LEU A 212 -9.94 8.67 2.97
CA LEU A 212 -8.80 9.07 3.80
C LEU A 212 -7.94 7.89 4.15
N PHE A 213 -6.64 8.02 3.94
CA PHE A 213 -5.66 7.01 4.32
C PHE A 213 -4.56 7.63 5.19
N THR A 214 -4.71 7.52 6.50
CA THR A 214 -4.00 8.30 7.51
C THR A 214 -2.82 7.57 8.17
N SER A 215 -2.56 6.32 7.80
CA SER A 215 -1.49 5.50 8.41
C SER A 215 -0.11 6.14 8.35
N ASP A 216 0.72 5.83 9.34
CA ASP A 216 2.12 6.23 9.39
C ASP A 216 3.06 5.26 8.66
N ARG A 217 4.37 5.41 8.89
CA ARG A 217 5.44 4.58 8.30
C ARG A 217 5.36 3.08 8.64
N GLN A 218 4.54 2.67 9.60
CA GLN A 218 4.35 1.26 9.95
C GLN A 218 3.44 0.54 8.96
N GLU A 219 2.69 1.28 8.13
CA GLU A 219 1.96 0.72 6.99
C GLU A 219 2.92 0.31 5.89
N GLY A 220 3.14 -0.99 5.76
CA GLY A 220 4.09 -1.53 4.78
C GLY A 220 3.68 -1.25 3.35
N TRP A 221 2.44 -1.56 3.00
CA TRP A 221 1.84 -1.28 1.70
C TRP A 221 0.52 -0.52 1.86
N GLY A 222 -0.50 -1.16 2.43
CA GLY A 222 -1.84 -0.61 2.56
C GLY A 222 -2.73 -0.93 1.36
N ALA A 223 -3.07 -2.20 1.19
CA ALA A 223 -3.86 -2.70 0.06
C ALA A 223 -5.23 -1.98 -0.11
N VAL A 224 -5.77 -1.45 0.98
CA VAL A 224 -7.01 -0.66 0.96
C VAL A 224 -6.91 0.60 0.08
N LEU A 225 -5.71 1.15 -0.14
CA LEU A 225 -5.49 2.24 -1.09
C LEU A 225 -5.76 1.80 -2.53
N ASN A 226 -5.29 0.60 -2.91
CA ASN A 226 -5.61 0.01 -4.22
C ASN A 226 -7.12 -0.11 -4.41
N GLU A 227 -7.83 -0.57 -3.38
CA GLU A 227 -9.29 -0.79 -3.42
C GLU A 227 -10.03 0.55 -3.55
N ALA A 228 -9.67 1.57 -2.77
CA ALA A 228 -10.27 2.90 -2.85
C ALA A 228 -10.00 3.57 -4.21
N MET A 229 -8.77 3.49 -4.72
CA MET A 229 -8.43 4.00 -6.04
C MET A 229 -9.18 3.27 -7.15
N ASN A 230 -9.27 1.93 -7.09
CA ASN A 230 -10.05 1.13 -8.05
C ASN A 230 -11.55 1.39 -7.96
N SER A 231 -12.06 1.89 -6.82
CA SER A 231 -13.44 2.34 -6.67
C SER A 231 -13.66 3.80 -7.07
N ALA A 232 -12.68 4.41 -7.74
CA ALA A 232 -12.72 5.81 -8.20
C ALA A 232 -12.98 6.83 -7.07
N CYS A 233 -12.46 6.61 -5.85
CA CYS A 233 -12.44 7.62 -4.81
C CYS A 233 -11.38 8.69 -5.09
N ALA A 234 -11.66 9.96 -4.75
CA ALA A 234 -10.62 10.95 -4.59
C ALA A 234 -9.87 10.63 -3.27
N VAL A 235 -8.66 10.10 -3.39
CA VAL A 235 -7.89 9.65 -2.22
C VAL A 235 -7.05 10.79 -1.64
N ALA A 236 -7.03 10.93 -0.31
CA ALA A 236 -6.07 11.74 0.44
C ALA A 236 -5.22 10.79 1.29
N ALA A 237 -3.95 10.62 0.94
CA ALA A 237 -3.07 9.61 1.52
C ALA A 237 -1.83 10.23 2.16
N SER A 238 -1.45 9.71 3.34
CA SER A 238 -0.22 10.09 4.03
C SER A 238 1.02 9.72 3.19
N ASP A 239 2.02 10.59 3.18
CA ASP A 239 3.30 10.41 2.49
C ASP A 239 4.15 9.26 3.06
N ALA A 240 3.89 8.85 4.30
CA ALA A 240 4.65 7.81 5.00
C ALA A 240 4.23 6.36 4.63
N ILE A 241 3.09 6.18 3.97
CA ILE A 241 2.55 4.87 3.60
C ILE A 241 3.35 4.26 2.45
N GLY A 242 3.68 2.98 2.56
CA GLY A 242 4.56 2.31 1.59
C GLY A 242 4.06 2.27 0.15
N ALA A 243 2.74 2.29 -0.08
CA ALA A 243 2.15 2.32 -1.41
C ALA A 243 2.08 3.74 -2.00
N THR A 244 1.98 4.79 -1.17
CA THR A 244 1.69 6.15 -1.61
C THR A 244 2.66 6.63 -2.71
N PRO A 245 4.00 6.55 -2.58
CA PRO A 245 4.91 7.03 -3.61
C PRO A 245 4.82 6.26 -4.94
N TYR A 246 4.32 5.02 -4.92
CA TYR A 246 4.16 4.23 -6.13
C TYR A 246 2.81 4.45 -6.81
N LEU A 247 1.74 4.54 -6.04
CA LEU A 247 0.36 4.59 -6.55
C LEU A 247 -0.13 6.02 -6.76
N VAL A 248 0.19 6.94 -5.84
CA VAL A 248 -0.36 8.30 -5.86
C VAL A 248 0.63 9.26 -6.51
N LYS A 249 0.19 9.88 -7.59
CA LYS A 249 0.84 11.02 -8.22
C LYS A 249 0.06 12.26 -7.79
N ASN A 250 0.63 12.99 -6.81
CA ASN A 250 -0.03 14.14 -6.17
C ASN A 250 -0.68 15.07 -7.19
N GLU A 251 -1.89 15.53 -6.93
CA GLU A 251 -2.72 16.41 -7.77
C GLU A 251 -3.15 15.81 -9.14
N ARG A 252 -2.79 14.57 -9.43
CA ARG A 252 -3.15 13.92 -10.69
C ARG A 252 -4.15 12.78 -10.51
N ASN A 253 -3.89 11.85 -9.58
CA ASN A 253 -4.74 10.69 -9.31
C ASN A 253 -5.03 10.50 -7.81
N GLY A 254 -4.80 11.54 -7.02
CA GLY A 254 -5.00 11.60 -5.58
C GLY A 254 -4.24 12.77 -4.99
N CYS A 255 -4.39 12.98 -3.71
CA CYS A 255 -3.70 14.00 -2.93
C CYS A 255 -2.80 13.32 -1.89
N VAL A 256 -1.60 13.90 -1.67
CA VAL A 256 -0.65 13.47 -0.65
C VAL A 256 -0.54 14.57 0.40
N TYR A 257 -0.38 14.18 1.67
CA TYR A 257 -0.14 15.09 2.77
C TYR A 257 0.91 14.51 3.73
N HIS A 258 1.50 15.35 4.58
CA HIS A 258 2.49 14.92 5.57
C HIS A 258 1.83 14.08 6.67
N SER A 259 2.41 12.93 6.94
CA SER A 259 1.96 12.03 8.01
C SER A 259 1.85 12.75 9.35
N GLY A 260 0.65 12.72 9.95
CA GLY A 260 0.34 13.36 11.22
C GLY A 260 -0.01 14.85 11.12
N ASP A 261 0.01 15.46 9.92
CA ASP A 261 -0.44 16.83 9.70
C ASP A 261 -1.95 16.87 9.39
N ALA A 262 -2.75 16.95 10.46
CA ALA A 262 -4.20 17.00 10.34
C ALA A 262 -4.70 18.34 9.75
N ASP A 263 -3.92 19.42 9.85
CA ASP A 263 -4.29 20.72 9.28
C ASP A 263 -4.09 20.70 7.75
N GLU A 264 -2.98 20.13 7.26
CA GLU A 264 -2.79 19.91 5.82
C GLU A 264 -3.87 18.98 5.26
N LEU A 265 -4.18 17.88 5.96
CA LEU A 265 -5.26 16.97 5.55
C LEU A 265 -6.62 17.69 5.52
N PHE A 266 -6.91 18.55 6.49
CA PHE A 266 -8.14 19.36 6.49
C PHE A 266 -8.21 20.26 5.26
N GLU A 267 -7.17 21.02 4.92
CA GLU A 267 -7.18 21.90 3.74
C GLU A 267 -7.34 21.09 2.44
N LEU A 268 -6.77 19.89 2.34
CA LEU A 268 -6.98 18.99 1.20
C LEU A 268 -8.46 18.56 1.10
N VAL A 269 -9.04 18.07 2.21
CA VAL A 269 -10.44 17.60 2.22
C VAL A 269 -11.40 18.74 1.91
N LYS A 270 -11.18 19.92 2.51
CA LYS A 270 -11.92 21.14 2.23
C LYS A 270 -11.91 21.48 0.74
N ARG A 271 -10.72 21.51 0.13
CA ARG A 271 -10.57 21.76 -1.32
C ARG A 271 -11.31 20.74 -2.18
N LEU A 272 -11.32 19.47 -1.76
CA LEU A 272 -12.07 18.43 -2.46
C LEU A 272 -13.59 18.64 -2.33
N LEU A 273 -14.08 19.01 -1.15
CA LEU A 273 -15.50 19.31 -0.93
C LEU A 273 -15.95 20.57 -1.70
N ASP A 274 -15.08 21.58 -1.80
CA ASP A 274 -15.36 22.82 -2.56
C ASP A 274 -15.32 22.59 -4.08
N ASN A 275 -14.71 21.49 -4.57
CA ASN A 275 -14.47 21.26 -5.99
C ASN A 275 -14.85 19.83 -6.43
N PRO A 276 -16.14 19.49 -6.54
CA PRO A 276 -16.58 18.21 -7.05
C PRO A 276 -15.98 17.79 -8.40
N PRO A 277 -15.77 18.67 -9.38
CA PRO A 277 -15.06 18.30 -10.62
C PRO A 277 -13.63 17.83 -10.39
N LEU A 278 -12.93 18.38 -9.40
CA LEU A 278 -11.58 17.89 -9.02
C LEU A 278 -11.66 16.48 -8.44
N GLN A 279 -12.63 16.20 -7.53
CA GLN A 279 -12.85 14.85 -7.01
C GLN A 279 -13.05 13.85 -8.15
N GLU A 280 -13.90 14.18 -9.12
CA GLU A 280 -14.20 13.33 -10.28
C GLU A 280 -12.97 13.05 -11.13
N SER A 281 -12.19 14.09 -11.39
CA SER A 281 -10.95 13.97 -12.16
C SER A 281 -9.95 13.06 -11.45
N LEU A 282 -9.70 13.30 -10.15
CA LEU A 282 -8.77 12.50 -9.35
C LEU A 282 -9.24 11.03 -9.24
N GLY A 283 -10.53 10.82 -8.99
CA GLY A 283 -11.11 9.48 -8.91
C GLY A 283 -11.01 8.70 -10.22
N ARG A 284 -11.23 9.34 -11.36
CA ARG A 284 -11.06 8.73 -12.69
C ARG A 284 -9.63 8.28 -12.93
N GLU A 285 -8.66 9.13 -12.64
CA GLU A 285 -7.25 8.81 -12.81
C GLU A 285 -6.74 7.80 -11.77
N ALA A 286 -7.32 7.81 -10.55
CA ALA A 286 -7.09 6.77 -9.55
C ALA A 286 -7.53 5.40 -10.07
N TYR A 287 -8.76 5.30 -10.59
CA TYR A 287 -9.25 4.06 -11.19
C TYR A 287 -8.35 3.57 -12.32
N ARG A 288 -7.99 4.43 -13.27
CA ARG A 288 -7.10 4.08 -14.40
C ARG A 288 -5.75 3.57 -13.91
N THR A 289 -5.19 4.18 -12.88
CA THR A 289 -3.90 3.75 -12.30
C THR A 289 -3.94 2.29 -11.87
N ILE A 290 -5.04 1.84 -11.27
CA ILE A 290 -5.19 0.46 -10.83
C ILE A 290 -5.62 -0.45 -11.99
N ALA A 291 -6.64 -0.06 -12.73
CA ALA A 291 -7.22 -0.90 -13.80
C ALA A 291 -6.23 -1.15 -14.95
N ASP A 292 -5.42 -0.14 -15.31
CA ASP A 292 -4.55 -0.22 -16.48
C ASP A 292 -3.09 -0.57 -16.13
N LEU A 293 -2.68 -0.46 -14.85
CA LEU A 293 -1.27 -0.62 -14.49
C LEU A 293 -1.02 -1.44 -13.22
N TRP A 294 -1.67 -1.11 -12.10
CA TRP A 294 -1.35 -1.70 -10.79
C TRP A 294 -2.31 -2.82 -10.37
N ASN A 295 -2.50 -3.80 -11.25
CA ASN A 295 -3.34 -4.97 -11.02
C ASN A 295 -2.57 -6.28 -11.16
N ALA A 296 -3.16 -7.37 -10.70
CA ALA A 296 -2.54 -8.68 -10.66
C ALA A 296 -2.16 -9.23 -12.04
N GLU A 297 -2.98 -8.98 -13.05
CA GLU A 297 -2.76 -9.47 -14.41
C GLU A 297 -1.50 -8.82 -15.03
N ILE A 298 -1.41 -7.50 -14.96
CA ILE A 298 -0.25 -6.75 -15.46
C ILE A 298 1.00 -7.12 -14.67
N ALA A 299 0.90 -7.22 -13.34
CA ALA A 299 2.02 -7.60 -12.49
C ALA A 299 2.55 -8.99 -12.84
N ALA A 300 1.68 -10.00 -13.03
CA ALA A 300 2.07 -11.35 -13.42
C ALA A 300 2.74 -11.39 -14.81
N LYS A 301 2.14 -10.75 -15.81
CA LYS A 301 2.72 -10.65 -17.16
C LYS A 301 4.10 -10.02 -17.17
N ARG A 302 4.27 -8.95 -16.37
CA ARG A 302 5.56 -8.26 -16.27
C ARG A 302 6.61 -9.06 -15.51
N LEU A 303 6.20 -9.78 -14.46
CA LEU A 303 7.11 -10.64 -13.70
C LEU A 303 7.65 -11.80 -14.57
N ILE A 304 6.78 -12.40 -15.41
CA ILE A 304 7.22 -13.42 -16.38
C ILE A 304 8.28 -12.84 -17.31
N LYS A 305 8.02 -11.68 -17.95
CA LYS A 305 8.99 -11.05 -18.86
C LYS A 305 10.29 -10.66 -18.16
N LEU A 306 10.21 -10.18 -16.91
CA LEU A 306 11.38 -9.87 -16.09
C LEU A 306 12.19 -11.12 -15.81
N SER A 307 11.53 -12.24 -15.46
CA SER A 307 12.15 -13.53 -15.22
C SER A 307 12.86 -14.06 -16.47
N GLU A 308 12.19 -14.02 -17.62
CA GLU A 308 12.76 -14.45 -18.91
C GLU A 308 14.03 -13.67 -19.28
N ALA A 309 14.01 -12.34 -19.11
CA ALA A 309 15.17 -11.49 -19.37
C ALA A 309 16.37 -11.85 -18.45
N ILE A 310 16.10 -12.08 -17.15
CA ILE A 310 17.14 -12.46 -16.19
C ILE A 310 17.69 -13.86 -16.50
N LEU A 311 16.83 -14.83 -16.76
CA LEU A 311 17.24 -16.20 -17.13
C LEU A 311 17.98 -16.22 -18.46
N GLY A 312 17.66 -15.31 -19.39
CA GLY A 312 18.38 -15.07 -20.64
C GLY A 312 19.76 -14.39 -20.47
N GLY A 313 20.18 -14.07 -19.24
CA GLY A 313 21.52 -13.54 -18.92
C GLY A 313 21.56 -12.02 -18.67
N GLU A 314 20.46 -11.32 -18.75
CA GLU A 314 20.37 -9.89 -18.45
C GLU A 314 20.38 -9.65 -16.93
N LYS A 315 21.50 -9.23 -16.36
CA LYS A 315 21.67 -9.16 -14.90
C LYS A 315 20.80 -8.11 -14.20
N LYS A 316 20.45 -7.02 -14.87
CA LYS A 316 19.72 -5.88 -14.29
C LYS A 316 18.76 -5.26 -15.30
N PRO A 317 17.80 -6.03 -15.84
CA PRO A 317 16.90 -5.53 -16.89
C PRO A 317 16.11 -4.31 -16.42
N ASN A 318 15.81 -3.39 -17.35
CA ASN A 318 14.97 -2.21 -17.15
C ASN A 318 13.90 -2.18 -18.25
N LEU A 319 12.94 -3.08 -18.13
CA LEU A 319 11.95 -3.37 -19.19
C LEU A 319 10.74 -2.42 -19.17
N PHE A 320 10.48 -1.77 -18.03
CA PHE A 320 9.26 -1.00 -17.82
C PHE A 320 9.59 0.37 -17.21
N ALA A 321 8.96 1.43 -17.72
CA ALA A 321 9.19 2.79 -17.25
C ALA A 321 8.56 3.04 -15.86
N ASP A 322 7.38 2.48 -15.57
CA ASP A 322 6.69 2.60 -14.27
C ASP A 322 5.79 1.37 -14.02
N GLY A 323 5.24 1.27 -12.80
CA GLY A 323 4.35 0.19 -12.40
C GLY A 323 5.10 -1.06 -11.91
N PRO A 324 4.42 -2.18 -11.71
CA PRO A 324 5.02 -3.43 -11.27
C PRO A 324 6.20 -3.85 -12.16
N CYS A 325 7.26 -4.39 -11.54
CA CYS A 325 8.50 -4.82 -12.20
C CYS A 325 9.34 -3.70 -12.86
N SER A 326 8.95 -2.43 -12.78
CA SER A 326 9.89 -1.33 -13.09
C SER A 326 10.93 -1.19 -11.98
N LYS A 327 12.05 -0.48 -12.23
CA LYS A 327 13.09 -0.29 -11.20
C LYS A 327 12.53 0.39 -9.96
N ALA A 328 12.80 -0.20 -8.80
CA ALA A 328 12.49 0.41 -7.51
C ALA A 328 13.66 1.32 -7.11
N GLU A 329 13.53 2.60 -7.38
CA GLU A 329 14.48 3.62 -6.95
C GLU A 329 14.51 3.76 -5.43
N ILE A 330 15.59 4.32 -4.90
CA ILE A 330 15.69 4.65 -3.48
C ILE A 330 14.90 5.93 -3.23
N ILE A 331 13.72 5.78 -2.66
CA ILE A 331 12.85 6.89 -2.25
C ILE A 331 13.13 7.20 -0.78
N ARG A 332 13.51 8.45 -0.46
CA ARG A 332 13.77 8.91 0.90
C ARG A 332 12.46 9.23 1.62
N GLU A 333 12.48 9.22 2.94
CA GLU A 333 11.28 9.48 3.75
C GLU A 333 10.79 10.94 3.64
N ASP A 334 11.64 11.86 3.20
CA ASP A 334 11.33 13.26 2.94
C ASP A 334 10.96 13.56 1.47
N TRP A 335 10.56 12.54 0.71
CA TRP A 335 10.30 12.63 -0.74
C TRP A 335 9.22 13.66 -1.11
N TYR A 336 8.18 13.77 -0.28
CA TYR A 336 7.06 14.68 -0.53
C TYR A 336 7.47 16.14 -0.32
N VAL A 337 8.20 16.45 0.75
CA VAL A 337 8.74 17.80 1.04
C VAL A 337 9.65 18.29 -0.08
N ASN A 338 10.51 17.41 -0.59
CA ASN A 338 11.48 17.78 -1.61
C ASN A 338 10.84 17.99 -2.98
N ALA A 339 9.72 17.33 -3.28
CA ALA A 339 8.95 17.55 -4.50
C ALA A 339 8.34 18.97 -4.56
N HIS A 340 7.95 19.54 -3.41
CA HIS A 340 7.36 20.90 -3.35
C HIS A 340 8.37 22.05 -3.29
N LYS A 341 9.67 21.78 -3.04
CA LYS A 341 10.71 22.82 -3.05
C LYS A 341 11.25 23.16 -4.45
N HIS A 342 10.87 22.36 -5.44
CA HIS A 342 11.35 22.52 -6.83
C HIS A 342 10.26 22.94 -7.83
N ASN A 343 9.04 23.22 -7.35
CA ASN A 343 7.95 23.87 -8.08
C ASN A 343 7.68 25.28 -7.50
#